data_36489bc26083432194af4811e6453b07
#
_entry.id   36489bc26083432194af4811e6453b07
#
_cell.length_a   1.000
_cell.length_b   1.000
_cell.length_c   1.000
_cell.angle_alpha   90.00
_cell.angle_beta   90.00
_cell.angle_gamma   90.00
#
_symmetry.space_group_name_H-M   'P 1'
#
loop_
_entity.id
_entity.type
_entity.pdbx_description
1 polymer ?
#
loop_
_entity_poly.entity_id
_entity_poly.type
_entity_poly.pdbx_seq_one_letter_code
_entity_poly.pdbx_strand_id
1 'polypeptide(L)'
;MSLHIDPAPLATTLAQLRERGDGPVCAYVYDLAALRRHAQAMRAQLPAECELYYAAKANAEPPLLRTLAPSVDGFEAASGGELQWLHDHQPGRPLLFGGPGKLDAELQLAVALPECTLHVESLGELQRLARIAAHAGRRVAVFLRMNIAVPGMQDTRLVMGGRPSPFGLDALDLEAAMPLLRDAPALQLAGFHFHLMSHQCDAQAQLRLVAGYLQTVQGWRQAYALGALTVNAGGGFGVNYADVAASFDWSGFCAGLPALLRAHGDGLRLRLEPGRYVSASCGWYLMEVLDIKRSHGDYFAIGRGGTHHFRTPAAQAHDHPFLVLRGTQPPVLRDTRVTLVGQLCTPKDVLARAQPVAALAPGDCLAFPLAGAYAWNISHQQFLMHPPPQMLFVDAAG
;
A
#
# COMPACT_ATOMS: atom_id res chain seq x y z
N MET A 1 -16.04 -1.75 -9.22
CA MET A 1 -16.21 -0.63 -8.25
C MET A 1 -15.10 0.38 -8.53
N SER A 2 -15.46 1.59 -8.98
CA SER A 2 -14.48 2.65 -9.20
C SER A 2 -14.05 3.29 -7.87
N LEU A 3 -12.79 3.74 -7.79
CA LEU A 3 -12.34 4.59 -6.69
C LEU A 3 -13.11 5.91 -6.72
N HIS A 4 -13.56 6.37 -5.57
CA HIS A 4 -14.24 7.65 -5.42
C HIS A 4 -13.35 8.62 -4.65
N ILE A 5 -13.21 9.85 -5.16
CA ILE A 5 -12.49 10.94 -4.51
C ILE A 5 -13.52 12.01 -4.19
N ASP A 6 -13.73 12.27 -2.91
CA ASP A 6 -14.68 13.28 -2.43
C ASP A 6 -13.94 14.51 -1.90
N PRO A 7 -14.04 15.68 -2.56
CA PRO A 7 -13.46 16.92 -2.06
C PRO A 7 -14.32 17.64 -1.01
N ALA A 8 -15.53 17.17 -0.71
CA ALA A 8 -16.47 17.85 0.18
C ALA A 8 -15.88 18.21 1.57
N PRO A 9 -15.04 17.35 2.23
CA PRO A 9 -14.46 17.68 3.50
C PRO A 9 -13.44 18.83 3.47
N LEU A 10 -12.87 19.12 2.29
CA LEU A 10 -11.71 20.00 2.18
C LEU A 10 -12.00 21.46 2.53
N ALA A 11 -13.15 22.00 2.11
CA ALA A 11 -13.47 23.41 2.32
C ALA A 11 -13.58 23.74 3.82
N THR A 12 -14.32 22.92 4.57
CA THR A 12 -14.48 23.06 6.02
C THR A 12 -13.15 22.86 6.76
N THR A 13 -12.39 21.82 6.38
CA THR A 13 -11.09 21.53 6.98
C THR A 13 -10.09 22.65 6.71
N LEU A 14 -10.04 23.19 5.49
CA LEU A 14 -9.18 24.32 5.14
C LEU A 14 -9.54 25.59 5.95
N ALA A 15 -10.83 25.88 6.13
CA ALA A 15 -11.27 26.99 6.96
C ALA A 15 -10.79 26.83 8.42
N GLN A 16 -10.96 25.66 9.00
CA GLN A 16 -10.48 25.33 10.35
C GLN A 16 -8.96 25.46 10.51
N LEU A 17 -8.19 25.01 9.50
CA LEU A 17 -6.73 25.15 9.50
C LEU A 17 -6.30 26.62 9.48
N ARG A 18 -6.96 27.45 8.68
CA ARG A 18 -6.70 28.90 8.61
C ARG A 18 -7.08 29.64 9.90
N GLU A 19 -8.19 29.26 10.54
CA GLU A 19 -8.63 29.84 11.81
C GLU A 19 -7.64 29.57 12.94
N ARG A 20 -6.91 28.45 12.93
CA ARG A 20 -5.86 28.17 13.93
C ARG A 20 -4.69 29.14 13.87
N GLY A 21 -4.43 29.75 12.72
CA GLY A 21 -3.43 30.78 12.55
C GLY A 21 -1.97 30.32 12.64
N ASP A 22 -1.72 29.02 12.47
CA ASP A 22 -0.38 28.41 12.58
C ASP A 22 0.54 28.69 11.37
N GLY A 23 0.21 29.70 10.56
CA GLY A 23 0.91 30.08 9.34
C GLY A 23 0.31 29.42 8.08
N PRO A 24 1.05 29.42 6.96
CA PRO A 24 0.57 28.86 5.69
C PRO A 24 0.25 27.37 5.81
N VAL A 25 -0.86 26.93 5.19
CA VAL A 25 -1.37 25.56 5.30
C VAL A 25 -0.43 24.57 4.64
N CYS A 26 -0.07 23.52 5.40
CA CYS A 26 0.57 22.33 4.93
C CYS A 26 0.02 21.16 5.74
N ALA A 27 -0.80 20.29 5.14
CA ALA A 27 -1.52 19.27 5.87
C ALA A 27 -1.83 18.04 5.04
N TYR A 28 -1.95 16.89 5.71
CA TYR A 28 -2.68 15.73 5.22
C TYR A 28 -4.07 15.70 5.82
N VAL A 29 -5.06 15.42 5.00
CA VAL A 29 -6.45 15.24 5.41
C VAL A 29 -6.88 13.84 5.01
N TYR A 30 -7.24 13.01 5.98
CA TYR A 30 -7.73 11.65 5.77
C TYR A 30 -9.22 11.56 6.10
N ASP A 31 -10.04 11.23 5.10
CA ASP A 31 -11.48 10.97 5.26
C ASP A 31 -11.68 9.52 5.72
N LEU A 32 -11.90 9.35 7.02
CA LEU A 32 -12.11 8.04 7.63
C LEU A 32 -13.47 7.43 7.23
N ALA A 33 -14.49 8.26 7.00
CA ALA A 33 -15.79 7.79 6.55
C ALA A 33 -15.71 7.22 5.13
N ALA A 34 -15.00 7.90 4.21
CA ALA A 34 -14.75 7.38 2.87
C ALA A 34 -13.92 6.08 2.90
N LEU A 35 -12.89 6.03 3.75
CA LEU A 35 -12.09 4.81 3.96
C LEU A 35 -12.94 3.64 4.42
N ARG A 36 -13.80 3.86 5.41
CA ARG A 36 -14.72 2.85 5.94
C ARG A 36 -15.67 2.33 4.87
N ARG A 37 -16.34 3.23 4.14
CA ARG A 37 -17.25 2.85 3.04
C ARG A 37 -16.53 2.04 1.96
N HIS A 38 -15.34 2.46 1.58
CA HIS A 38 -14.55 1.76 0.56
C HIS A 38 -14.14 0.35 1.01
N ALA A 39 -13.59 0.21 2.22
CA ALA A 39 -13.17 -1.07 2.77
C ALA A 39 -14.34 -2.05 2.98
N GLN A 40 -15.49 -1.56 3.46
CA GLN A 40 -16.72 -2.34 3.59
C GLN A 40 -17.23 -2.83 2.21
N ALA A 41 -17.21 -1.97 1.21
CA ALA A 41 -17.62 -2.32 -0.15
C ALA A 41 -16.65 -3.34 -0.79
N MET A 42 -15.35 -3.24 -0.52
CA MET A 42 -14.37 -4.26 -0.94
C MET A 42 -14.66 -5.61 -0.29
N ARG A 43 -14.86 -5.63 1.02
CA ARG A 43 -15.13 -6.86 1.78
C ARG A 43 -16.44 -7.54 1.35
N ALA A 44 -17.49 -6.77 1.13
CA ALA A 44 -18.80 -7.28 0.74
C ALA A 44 -18.81 -8.01 -0.62
N GLN A 45 -17.86 -7.71 -1.50
CA GLN A 45 -17.74 -8.34 -2.82
C GLN A 45 -16.81 -9.55 -2.81
N LEU A 46 -15.98 -9.69 -1.79
CA LEU A 46 -14.99 -10.77 -1.72
C LEU A 46 -15.67 -12.09 -1.33
N PRO A 47 -15.42 -13.22 -2.05
CA PRO A 47 -15.93 -14.53 -1.67
C PRO A 47 -15.54 -14.91 -0.23
N ALA A 48 -16.37 -15.71 0.44
CA ALA A 48 -16.16 -16.12 1.84
C ALA A 48 -14.88 -16.95 2.05
N GLU A 49 -14.42 -17.62 0.99
CA GLU A 49 -13.19 -18.42 0.99
C GLU A 49 -11.92 -17.55 0.88
N CYS A 50 -12.09 -16.25 0.68
CA CYS A 50 -11.00 -15.30 0.52
C CYS A 50 -10.80 -14.47 1.78
N GLU A 51 -9.54 -14.29 2.16
CA GLU A 51 -9.12 -13.45 3.28
C GLU A 51 -8.55 -12.12 2.74
N LEU A 52 -8.86 -11.04 3.44
CA LEU A 52 -8.41 -9.68 3.11
C LEU A 52 -7.51 -9.13 4.21
N TYR A 53 -6.24 -8.94 3.93
CA TYR A 53 -5.29 -8.32 4.83
C TYR A 53 -4.89 -6.93 4.31
N TYR A 54 -4.74 -5.98 5.20
CA TYR A 54 -4.26 -4.65 4.81
C TYR A 54 -2.73 -4.57 4.94
N ALA A 55 -2.04 -4.20 3.86
CA ALA A 55 -0.59 -3.97 3.88
C ALA A 55 -0.29 -2.61 4.53
N ALA A 56 0.16 -2.62 5.79
CA ALA A 56 0.35 -1.42 6.61
C ALA A 56 1.39 -0.45 6.05
N LYS A 57 2.38 -0.94 5.31
CA LYS A 57 3.36 -0.10 4.59
C LYS A 57 2.73 0.94 3.65
N ALA A 58 1.46 0.75 3.26
CA ALA A 58 0.75 1.75 2.48
C ALA A 58 0.43 3.00 3.31
N ASN A 59 -0.08 2.82 4.52
CA ASN A 59 -0.28 3.86 5.54
C ASN A 59 -0.62 3.19 6.88
N ALA A 60 0.23 3.35 7.87
CA ALA A 60 0.09 2.72 9.19
C ALA A 60 -0.44 3.69 10.27
N GLU A 61 -1.05 4.81 9.89
CA GLU A 61 -1.63 5.75 10.85
C GLU A 61 -2.72 5.08 11.71
N PRO A 62 -2.66 5.17 13.06
CA PRO A 62 -3.57 4.44 13.92
C PRO A 62 -5.05 4.70 13.68
N PRO A 63 -5.51 5.93 13.33
CA PRO A 63 -6.92 6.13 12.97
C PRO A 63 -7.35 5.36 11.72
N LEU A 64 -6.47 5.22 10.70
CA LEU A 64 -6.76 4.42 9.51
C LEU A 64 -6.84 2.93 9.86
N LEU A 65 -5.88 2.42 10.64
CA LEU A 65 -5.86 1.02 11.07
C LEU A 65 -7.13 0.66 11.85
N ARG A 66 -7.56 1.51 12.79
CA ARG A 66 -8.81 1.31 13.53
C ARG A 66 -10.05 1.33 12.63
N THR A 67 -10.06 2.21 11.63
CA THR A 67 -11.17 2.30 10.67
C THR A 67 -11.25 1.05 9.78
N LEU A 68 -10.11 0.49 9.40
CA LEU A 68 -10.02 -0.71 8.54
C LEU A 68 -10.29 -2.01 9.28
N ALA A 69 -9.96 -2.09 10.58
CA ALA A 69 -10.01 -3.32 11.35
C ALA A 69 -11.32 -4.12 11.26
N PRO A 70 -12.53 -3.52 11.21
CA PRO A 70 -13.77 -4.28 11.04
C PRO A 70 -13.96 -4.90 9.64
N SER A 71 -13.22 -4.43 8.63
CA SER A 71 -13.40 -4.84 7.22
C SER A 71 -12.28 -5.73 6.71
N VAL A 72 -11.21 -5.98 7.51
CA VAL A 72 -10.09 -6.83 7.13
C VAL A 72 -9.93 -7.99 8.11
N ASP A 73 -9.37 -9.11 7.65
CA ASP A 73 -9.10 -10.28 8.49
C ASP A 73 -7.83 -10.08 9.34
N GLY A 74 -6.91 -9.24 8.88
CA GLY A 74 -5.67 -8.91 9.57
C GLY A 74 -4.83 -7.86 8.85
N PHE A 75 -3.58 -7.72 9.27
CA PHE A 75 -2.64 -6.72 8.75
C PHE A 75 -1.32 -7.37 8.34
N GLU A 76 -0.65 -6.81 7.31
CA GLU A 76 0.68 -7.22 6.88
C GLU A 76 1.70 -6.15 7.25
N ALA A 77 2.78 -6.59 7.92
CA ALA A 77 3.97 -5.83 8.28
C ALA A 77 5.15 -6.24 7.39
N ALA A 78 5.97 -5.28 6.99
CA ALA A 78 7.18 -5.48 6.18
C ALA A 78 8.49 -5.24 6.96
N SER A 79 8.40 -4.95 8.26
CA SER A 79 9.54 -4.80 9.18
C SER A 79 9.14 -5.13 10.62
N GLY A 80 10.12 -5.40 11.49
CA GLY A 80 9.86 -5.60 12.92
C GLY A 80 9.26 -4.37 13.59
N GLY A 81 9.64 -3.16 13.13
CA GLY A 81 9.02 -1.91 13.62
C GLY A 81 7.54 -1.82 13.28
N GLU A 82 7.14 -2.15 12.04
CA GLU A 82 5.72 -2.22 11.68
C GLU A 82 4.99 -3.33 12.43
N LEU A 83 5.63 -4.49 12.63
CA LEU A 83 5.05 -5.59 13.37
C LEU A 83 4.72 -5.20 14.82
N GLN A 84 5.67 -4.58 15.51
CA GLN A 84 5.45 -4.06 16.87
C GLN A 84 4.36 -2.99 16.89
N TRP A 85 4.39 -2.05 15.94
CA TRP A 85 3.40 -1.00 15.80
C TRP A 85 1.97 -1.55 15.62
N LEU A 86 1.82 -2.55 14.75
CA LEU A 86 0.53 -3.21 14.52
C LEU A 86 0.05 -3.97 15.74
N HIS A 87 0.94 -4.69 16.43
CA HIS A 87 0.60 -5.38 17.68
C HIS A 87 0.08 -4.42 18.74
N ASP A 88 0.74 -3.27 18.91
CA ASP A 88 0.37 -2.26 19.91
C ASP A 88 -0.96 -1.55 19.60
N HIS A 89 -1.23 -1.28 18.30
CA HIS A 89 -2.40 -0.51 17.88
C HIS A 89 -3.60 -1.38 17.45
N GLN A 90 -3.38 -2.68 17.21
CA GLN A 90 -4.39 -3.65 16.77
C GLN A 90 -4.26 -4.99 17.55
N PRO A 91 -4.31 -4.95 18.89
CA PRO A 91 -4.04 -6.12 19.72
C PRO A 91 -4.99 -7.29 19.39
N GLY A 92 -4.43 -8.49 19.32
CA GLY A 92 -5.17 -9.72 19.05
C GLY A 92 -5.65 -9.90 17.61
N ARG A 93 -5.26 -9.01 16.69
CA ARG A 93 -5.58 -9.17 15.26
C ARG A 93 -4.52 -10.03 14.58
N PRO A 94 -4.92 -10.91 13.62
CA PRO A 94 -3.97 -11.67 12.82
C PRO A 94 -2.98 -10.76 12.09
N LEU A 95 -1.69 -11.13 12.21
CA LEU A 95 -0.59 -10.38 11.61
C LEU A 95 0.18 -11.27 10.63
N LEU A 96 0.64 -10.66 9.54
CA LEU A 96 1.59 -11.26 8.61
C LEU A 96 2.90 -10.47 8.69
N PHE A 97 4.02 -11.19 8.66
CA PHE A 97 5.32 -10.55 8.69
C PHE A 97 6.18 -10.98 7.50
N GLY A 98 6.34 -10.07 6.54
CA GLY A 98 7.17 -10.21 5.35
C GLY A 98 8.47 -9.41 5.43
N GLY A 99 9.25 -9.44 4.33
CA GLY A 99 10.50 -8.70 4.16
C GLY A 99 11.73 -9.60 4.05
N PRO A 100 12.69 -9.26 3.16
CA PRO A 100 13.82 -10.14 2.82
C PRO A 100 15.00 -10.06 3.81
N GLY A 101 14.97 -9.12 4.74
CA GLY A 101 16.11 -8.81 5.61
C GLY A 101 15.77 -8.84 7.11
N LYS A 102 14.95 -9.79 7.58
CA LYS A 102 14.55 -9.89 8.98
C LYS A 102 15.73 -10.22 9.90
N LEU A 103 15.89 -9.43 10.97
CA LEU A 103 16.88 -9.67 12.02
C LEU A 103 16.42 -10.76 12.97
N ASP A 104 17.35 -11.40 13.71
CA ASP A 104 16.99 -12.41 14.72
C ASP A 104 16.07 -11.84 15.81
N ALA A 105 16.27 -10.59 16.22
CA ALA A 105 15.39 -9.93 17.18
C ALA A 105 13.96 -9.73 16.63
N GLU A 106 13.81 -9.45 15.35
CA GLU A 106 12.49 -9.33 14.70
C GLU A 106 11.80 -10.69 14.56
N LEU A 107 12.58 -11.76 14.26
CA LEU A 107 12.07 -13.13 14.26
C LEU A 107 11.65 -13.57 15.67
N GLN A 108 12.41 -13.22 16.72
CA GLN A 108 12.05 -13.48 18.11
C GLN A 108 10.75 -12.77 18.49
N LEU A 109 10.59 -11.49 18.10
CA LEU A 109 9.33 -10.76 18.29
C LEU A 109 8.17 -11.49 17.62
N ALA A 110 8.30 -11.86 16.34
CA ALA A 110 7.26 -12.56 15.60
C ALA A 110 6.89 -13.92 16.23
N VAL A 111 7.88 -14.68 16.71
CA VAL A 111 7.69 -15.96 17.42
C VAL A 111 6.95 -15.78 18.75
N ALA A 112 7.17 -14.64 19.44
CA ALA A 112 6.46 -14.32 20.68
C ALA A 112 4.98 -13.99 20.48
N LEU A 113 4.58 -13.54 19.28
CA LEU A 113 3.21 -13.15 18.93
C LEU A 113 2.44 -14.33 18.34
N PRO A 114 1.47 -14.93 19.07
CA PRO A 114 0.73 -16.12 18.62
C PRO A 114 -0.13 -15.85 17.37
N GLU A 115 -0.54 -14.62 17.15
CA GLU A 115 -1.31 -14.16 16.00
C GLU A 115 -0.47 -13.92 14.73
N CYS A 116 0.86 -14.03 14.81
CA CYS A 116 1.77 -13.74 13.72
C CYS A 116 2.04 -14.97 12.84
N THR A 117 1.89 -14.79 11.53
CA THR A 117 2.33 -15.73 10.50
C THR A 117 3.47 -15.11 9.72
N LEU A 118 4.58 -15.84 9.53
CA LEU A 118 5.77 -15.31 8.85
C LEU A 118 5.80 -15.71 7.37
N HIS A 119 6.16 -14.77 6.52
CA HIS A 119 6.56 -15.02 5.14
C HIS A 119 8.08 -15.21 5.11
N VAL A 120 8.53 -16.44 4.92
CA VAL A 120 9.95 -16.82 4.86
C VAL A 120 10.46 -16.60 3.43
N GLU A 121 11.56 -15.89 3.29
CA GLU A 121 12.08 -15.44 2.00
C GLU A 121 13.43 -16.07 1.61
N SER A 122 14.06 -16.86 2.49
CA SER A 122 15.31 -17.58 2.19
C SER A 122 15.50 -18.82 3.06
N LEU A 123 16.35 -19.75 2.61
CA LEU A 123 16.73 -20.96 3.38
C LEU A 123 17.43 -20.57 4.70
N GLY A 124 18.30 -19.55 4.66
CA GLY A 124 18.98 -19.06 5.86
C GLY A 124 18.02 -18.48 6.89
N GLU A 125 16.98 -17.76 6.46
CA GLU A 125 15.91 -17.29 7.32
C GLU A 125 15.12 -18.46 7.90
N LEU A 126 14.75 -19.47 7.09
CA LEU A 126 14.04 -20.66 7.54
C LEU A 126 14.80 -21.38 8.66
N GLN A 127 16.11 -21.58 8.50
CA GLN A 127 16.96 -22.21 9.49
C GLN A 127 17.06 -21.41 10.80
N ARG A 128 17.22 -20.06 10.69
CA ARG A 128 17.25 -19.17 11.86
C ARG A 128 15.92 -19.22 12.61
N LEU A 129 14.81 -19.13 11.89
CA LEU A 129 13.46 -19.17 12.46
C LEU A 129 13.20 -20.51 13.16
N ALA A 130 13.60 -21.64 12.57
CA ALA A 130 13.45 -22.96 13.18
C ALA A 130 14.18 -23.05 14.51
N ARG A 131 15.42 -22.56 14.61
CA ARG A 131 16.18 -22.51 15.86
C ARG A 131 15.51 -21.61 16.92
N ILE A 132 15.06 -20.42 16.52
CA ILE A 132 14.41 -19.45 17.41
C ILE A 132 13.10 -20.02 17.94
N ALA A 133 12.26 -20.58 17.08
CA ALA A 133 10.98 -21.17 17.46
C ALA A 133 11.15 -22.37 18.38
N ALA A 134 12.11 -23.26 18.09
CA ALA A 134 12.43 -24.41 18.94
C ALA A 134 12.95 -23.98 20.32
N HIS A 135 13.84 -22.98 20.38
CA HIS A 135 14.36 -22.45 21.65
C HIS A 135 13.24 -21.81 22.49
N ALA A 136 12.31 -21.10 21.84
CA ALA A 136 11.15 -20.50 22.50
C ALA A 136 10.05 -21.52 22.88
N GLY A 137 10.17 -22.78 22.48
CA GLY A 137 9.13 -23.79 22.68
C GLY A 137 7.81 -23.45 21.99
N ARG A 138 7.86 -22.73 20.88
CA ARG A 138 6.68 -22.20 20.16
C ARG A 138 6.54 -22.90 18.82
N ARG A 139 5.28 -23.12 18.41
CA ARG A 139 4.95 -23.56 17.06
C ARG A 139 4.49 -22.35 16.25
N VAL A 140 5.11 -22.15 15.08
CA VAL A 140 4.97 -20.95 14.25
C VAL A 140 4.44 -21.33 12.88
N ALA A 141 3.39 -20.65 12.42
CA ALA A 141 2.88 -20.77 11.06
C ALA A 141 3.77 -19.98 10.08
N VAL A 142 4.17 -20.63 8.99
CA VAL A 142 5.01 -20.01 7.95
C VAL A 142 4.40 -20.16 6.57
N PHE A 143 4.57 -19.13 5.76
CA PHE A 143 4.41 -19.17 4.32
C PHE A 143 5.78 -19.11 3.67
N LEU A 144 6.02 -19.91 2.66
CA LEU A 144 7.19 -19.72 1.79
C LEU A 144 6.84 -18.68 0.73
N ARG A 145 7.57 -17.57 0.72
CA ARG A 145 7.43 -16.58 -0.35
C ARG A 145 8.21 -17.05 -1.57
N MET A 146 7.50 -17.17 -2.69
CA MET A 146 8.04 -17.74 -3.92
C MET A 146 8.35 -16.65 -4.95
N ASN A 147 9.53 -16.75 -5.54
CA ASN A 147 10.00 -15.92 -6.65
C ASN A 147 10.19 -16.80 -7.90
N ILE A 148 9.08 -17.19 -8.50
CA ILE A 148 9.07 -18.09 -9.65
C ILE A 148 8.23 -17.50 -10.79
N ALA A 149 8.49 -17.92 -12.01
CA ALA A 149 7.57 -17.72 -13.12
C ALA A 149 6.36 -18.64 -12.96
N VAL A 150 5.16 -18.11 -13.12
CA VAL A 150 3.91 -18.87 -13.03
C VAL A 150 3.12 -18.79 -14.36
N PRO A 151 2.27 -19.77 -14.69
CA PRO A 151 1.38 -19.69 -15.84
C PRO A 151 0.56 -18.41 -15.84
N GLY A 152 0.40 -17.76 -16.98
CA GLY A 152 -0.36 -16.53 -17.13
C GLY A 152 0.36 -15.22 -16.77
N MET A 153 1.62 -15.31 -16.30
CA MET A 153 2.43 -14.11 -16.02
C MET A 153 2.86 -13.47 -17.35
N GLN A 154 2.56 -12.17 -17.48
CA GLN A 154 2.97 -11.37 -18.63
C GLN A 154 4.33 -10.70 -18.36
N ASP A 155 5.20 -10.61 -19.37
CA ASP A 155 6.46 -9.90 -19.27
C ASP A 155 6.25 -8.39 -19.41
N THR A 156 6.08 -7.70 -18.30
CA THR A 156 5.89 -6.25 -18.21
C THR A 156 6.84 -5.63 -17.20
N ARG A 157 6.98 -4.28 -17.22
CA ARG A 157 7.75 -3.54 -16.20
C ARG A 157 7.16 -3.65 -14.79
N LEU A 158 5.93 -4.11 -14.65
CA LEU A 158 5.23 -4.28 -13.37
C LEU A 158 5.57 -5.61 -12.68
N VAL A 159 6.23 -6.53 -13.39
CA VAL A 159 6.65 -7.84 -12.87
C VAL A 159 7.77 -7.67 -11.87
N MET A 160 7.56 -8.15 -10.65
CA MET A 160 8.52 -8.14 -9.54
C MET A 160 9.10 -9.53 -9.24
N GLY A 161 8.53 -10.61 -9.78
CA GLY A 161 8.96 -11.98 -9.54
C GLY A 161 9.23 -12.76 -10.83
N GLY A 162 9.77 -13.97 -10.69
CA GLY A 162 10.22 -14.79 -11.82
C GLY A 162 11.52 -14.29 -12.46
N ARG A 163 12.22 -13.38 -11.78
CA ARG A 163 13.47 -12.75 -12.21
C ARG A 163 14.42 -12.63 -11.00
N PRO A 164 15.75 -12.50 -11.22
CA PRO A 164 16.69 -12.25 -10.14
C PRO A 164 16.25 -11.02 -9.31
N SER A 165 16.00 -11.25 -8.03
CA SER A 165 15.64 -10.22 -7.06
C SER A 165 15.97 -10.70 -5.64
N PRO A 166 16.06 -9.80 -4.65
CA PRO A 166 16.29 -10.20 -3.26
C PRO A 166 15.05 -10.82 -2.58
N PHE A 167 13.94 -11.00 -3.30
CA PHE A 167 12.68 -11.41 -2.72
C PHE A 167 12.36 -12.86 -3.02
N GLY A 168 12.13 -13.65 -1.95
CA GLY A 168 11.56 -14.99 -2.03
C GLY A 168 12.51 -16.08 -2.53
N LEU A 169 12.04 -17.29 -2.42
CA LEU A 169 12.69 -18.55 -2.79
C LEU A 169 12.41 -18.89 -4.26
N ASP A 170 13.38 -19.43 -4.96
CA ASP A 170 13.19 -20.02 -6.28
C ASP A 170 12.77 -21.51 -6.20
N ALA A 171 12.70 -22.19 -7.34
CA ALA A 171 12.29 -23.60 -7.39
C ALA A 171 13.29 -24.54 -6.71
N LEU A 172 14.60 -24.28 -6.83
CA LEU A 172 15.65 -25.08 -6.18
C LEU A 172 15.64 -24.86 -4.66
N ASP A 173 15.44 -23.64 -4.22
CA ASP A 173 15.28 -23.32 -2.81
C ASP A 173 14.04 -24.01 -2.22
N LEU A 174 12.94 -24.13 -2.98
CA LEU A 174 11.77 -24.86 -2.51
C LEU A 174 12.10 -26.35 -2.25
N GLU A 175 12.80 -27.00 -3.19
CA GLU A 175 13.24 -28.39 -3.00
C GLU A 175 14.08 -28.57 -1.74
N ALA A 176 14.96 -27.60 -1.44
CA ALA A 176 15.79 -27.60 -0.24
C ALA A 176 15.00 -27.23 1.04
N ALA A 177 13.97 -26.39 0.95
CA ALA A 177 13.15 -25.96 2.08
C ALA A 177 12.25 -27.08 2.61
N MET A 178 11.74 -27.97 1.76
CA MET A 178 10.80 -29.01 2.14
C MET A 178 11.36 -30.02 3.18
N PRO A 179 12.58 -30.57 3.03
CA PRO A 179 13.19 -31.39 4.09
C PRO A 179 13.46 -30.58 5.36
N LEU A 180 13.91 -29.31 5.28
CA LEU A 180 14.12 -28.45 6.46
C LEU A 180 12.84 -28.25 7.26
N LEU A 181 11.70 -28.05 6.59
CA LEU A 181 10.39 -27.91 7.25
C LEU A 181 9.97 -29.20 7.93
N ARG A 182 10.19 -30.38 7.30
CA ARG A 182 9.87 -31.68 7.87
C ARG A 182 10.69 -31.95 9.15
N ASP A 183 11.96 -31.53 9.16
CA ASP A 183 12.88 -31.74 10.27
C ASP A 183 12.75 -30.66 11.38
N ALA A 184 11.91 -29.64 11.16
CA ALA A 184 11.66 -28.52 12.08
C ALA A 184 10.21 -28.54 12.62
N PRO A 185 9.88 -29.39 13.61
CA PRO A 185 8.49 -29.52 14.11
C PRO A 185 7.92 -28.25 14.76
N ALA A 186 8.80 -27.29 15.09
CA ALA A 186 8.42 -25.96 15.56
C ALA A 186 7.84 -25.05 14.44
N LEU A 187 8.02 -25.42 13.17
CA LEU A 187 7.48 -24.70 12.04
C LEU A 187 6.32 -25.47 11.39
N GLN A 188 5.26 -24.76 11.06
CA GLN A 188 4.12 -25.32 10.35
C GLN A 188 3.95 -24.60 9.01
N LEU A 189 4.16 -25.30 7.90
CA LEU A 189 3.85 -24.76 6.57
C LEU A 189 2.34 -24.54 6.48
N ALA A 190 1.93 -23.27 6.42
CA ALA A 190 0.53 -22.84 6.32
C ALA A 190 0.14 -22.51 4.86
N GLY A 191 1.13 -22.26 4.00
CA GLY A 191 0.87 -21.94 2.60
C GLY A 191 2.07 -21.34 1.87
N PHE A 192 1.76 -20.77 0.73
CA PHE A 192 2.74 -20.10 -0.14
C PHE A 192 2.30 -18.67 -0.39
N HIS A 193 3.26 -17.74 -0.39
CA HIS A 193 3.05 -16.33 -0.67
C HIS A 193 3.67 -15.96 -2.01
N PHE A 194 2.94 -15.14 -2.78
CA PHE A 194 3.37 -14.59 -4.05
C PHE A 194 3.14 -13.09 -4.07
N HIS A 195 4.14 -12.33 -4.50
CA HIS A 195 4.01 -10.90 -4.77
C HIS A 195 4.77 -10.59 -6.07
N LEU A 196 4.29 -11.17 -7.18
CA LEU A 196 4.99 -11.15 -8.46
C LEU A 196 4.66 -9.94 -9.32
N MET A 197 3.64 -9.14 -8.94
CA MET A 197 3.18 -7.98 -9.71
C MET A 197 2.94 -6.79 -8.76
N SER A 198 3.22 -5.58 -9.24
CA SER A 198 2.85 -4.35 -8.53
C SER A 198 2.10 -3.40 -9.47
N HIS A 199 1.24 -2.53 -8.89
CA HIS A 199 0.52 -1.48 -9.61
C HIS A 199 -0.31 -1.97 -10.82
N GLN A 200 -0.89 -3.17 -10.72
CA GLN A 200 -1.74 -3.76 -11.76
C GLN A 200 -3.13 -3.11 -11.76
N CYS A 201 -3.56 -2.53 -12.89
CA CYS A 201 -4.90 -1.98 -13.07
C CYS A 201 -5.83 -2.88 -13.89
N ASP A 202 -5.33 -3.94 -14.53
CA ASP A 202 -6.12 -4.91 -15.29
C ASP A 202 -6.58 -6.08 -14.40
N ALA A 203 -7.87 -6.13 -14.10
CA ALA A 203 -8.48 -7.18 -13.29
C ALA A 203 -8.38 -8.58 -13.93
N GLN A 204 -8.43 -8.67 -15.25
CA GLN A 204 -8.32 -9.95 -15.95
C GLN A 204 -6.88 -10.48 -15.92
N ALA A 205 -5.89 -9.60 -16.05
CA ALA A 205 -4.50 -9.98 -15.85
C ALA A 205 -4.23 -10.48 -14.43
N GLN A 206 -4.83 -9.83 -13.42
CA GLN A 206 -4.72 -10.26 -12.03
C GLN A 206 -5.41 -11.62 -11.79
N LEU A 207 -6.57 -11.86 -12.40
CA LEU A 207 -7.25 -13.17 -12.33
C LEU A 207 -6.39 -14.29 -12.95
N ARG A 208 -5.78 -14.04 -14.13
CA ARG A 208 -4.86 -15.02 -14.74
C ARG A 208 -3.67 -15.33 -13.85
N LEU A 209 -3.12 -14.31 -13.18
CA LEU A 209 -2.01 -14.47 -12.25
C LEU A 209 -2.40 -15.31 -11.03
N VAL A 210 -3.55 -15.03 -10.42
CA VAL A 210 -4.09 -15.81 -9.29
C VAL A 210 -4.36 -17.26 -9.71
N ALA A 211 -4.90 -17.49 -10.91
CA ALA A 211 -5.07 -18.85 -11.45
C ALA A 211 -3.73 -19.60 -11.52
N GLY A 212 -2.69 -18.94 -12.02
CA GLY A 212 -1.33 -19.49 -12.07
C GLY A 212 -0.78 -19.85 -10.68
N TYR A 213 -1.02 -19.01 -9.66
CA TYR A 213 -0.64 -19.31 -8.27
C TYR A 213 -1.34 -20.56 -7.75
N LEU A 214 -2.66 -20.64 -7.91
CA LEU A 214 -3.45 -21.77 -7.45
C LEU A 214 -3.01 -23.08 -8.15
N GLN A 215 -2.80 -23.05 -9.48
CA GLN A 215 -2.31 -24.21 -10.23
C GLN A 215 -0.93 -24.68 -9.75
N THR A 216 -0.02 -23.74 -9.55
CA THR A 216 1.34 -24.03 -9.08
C THR A 216 1.32 -24.67 -7.69
N VAL A 217 0.58 -24.08 -6.76
CA VAL A 217 0.48 -24.61 -5.39
C VAL A 217 -0.23 -25.96 -5.36
N GLN A 218 -1.22 -26.17 -6.21
CA GLN A 218 -1.87 -27.49 -6.35
C GLN A 218 -0.90 -28.56 -6.82
N GLY A 219 -0.02 -28.23 -7.78
CA GLY A 219 1.07 -29.13 -8.19
C GLY A 219 2.03 -29.47 -7.05
N TRP A 220 2.46 -28.48 -6.25
CA TRP A 220 3.31 -28.74 -5.08
C TRP A 220 2.60 -29.52 -4.00
N ARG A 221 1.32 -29.24 -3.78
CA ARG A 221 0.50 -29.98 -2.82
C ARG A 221 0.47 -31.48 -3.12
N GLN A 222 0.35 -31.82 -4.41
CA GLN A 222 0.42 -33.22 -4.85
C GLN A 222 1.83 -33.79 -4.75
N ALA A 223 2.84 -33.06 -5.25
CA ALA A 223 4.23 -33.53 -5.30
C ALA A 223 4.82 -33.79 -3.90
N TYR A 224 4.47 -32.95 -2.92
CA TYR A 224 4.98 -33.07 -1.53
C TYR A 224 3.96 -33.66 -0.55
N ALA A 225 2.81 -34.14 -1.02
CA ALA A 225 1.74 -34.71 -0.18
C ALA A 225 1.29 -33.75 0.94
N LEU A 226 1.09 -32.47 0.62
CA LEU A 226 0.71 -31.43 1.59
C LEU A 226 -0.81 -31.44 1.82
N GLY A 227 -1.22 -31.07 3.04
CA GLY A 227 -2.63 -30.91 3.43
C GLY A 227 -3.29 -29.65 2.85
N ALA A 228 -4.29 -29.14 3.54
CA ALA A 228 -4.93 -27.88 3.20
C ALA A 228 -3.95 -26.70 3.42
N LEU A 229 -3.91 -25.76 2.48
CA LEU A 229 -2.99 -24.64 2.45
C LEU A 229 -3.72 -23.32 2.11
N THR A 230 -3.09 -22.20 2.45
CA THR A 230 -3.49 -20.88 1.94
C THR A 230 -2.54 -20.42 0.85
N VAL A 231 -3.09 -19.95 -0.25
CA VAL A 231 -2.35 -19.23 -1.30
C VAL A 231 -2.49 -17.74 -1.00
N ASN A 232 -1.42 -17.12 -0.57
CA ASN A 232 -1.38 -15.69 -0.40
C ASN A 232 -0.91 -15.05 -1.71
N ALA A 233 -1.83 -14.41 -2.42
CA ALA A 233 -1.57 -13.78 -3.72
C ALA A 233 -0.98 -12.36 -3.58
N GLY A 234 -0.69 -11.91 -2.35
CA GLY A 234 -0.13 -10.60 -2.08
C GLY A 234 -1.05 -9.44 -2.44
N GLY A 235 -0.42 -8.31 -2.72
CA GLY A 235 -1.10 -7.08 -3.12
C GLY A 235 -0.98 -6.79 -4.62
N GLY A 236 -0.53 -5.58 -4.95
CA GLY A 236 -0.26 -5.16 -6.32
C GLY A 236 -1.44 -4.49 -7.03
N PHE A 237 -2.60 -4.38 -6.40
CA PHE A 237 -3.79 -3.70 -6.93
C PHE A 237 -3.52 -2.21 -7.16
N GLY A 238 -3.64 -1.77 -8.42
CA GLY A 238 -3.19 -0.47 -8.87
C GLY A 238 -4.24 0.63 -8.67
N VAL A 239 -3.73 1.85 -8.55
CA VAL A 239 -4.49 3.10 -8.61
C VAL A 239 -3.92 3.93 -9.75
N ASN A 240 -4.74 4.30 -10.72
CA ASN A 240 -4.31 5.19 -11.79
C ASN A 240 -4.41 6.64 -11.31
N TYR A 241 -3.26 7.28 -11.10
CA TYR A 241 -3.20 8.67 -10.61
C TYR A 241 -3.63 9.71 -11.66
N ALA A 242 -3.49 9.40 -12.95
CA ALA A 242 -3.88 10.31 -14.03
C ALA A 242 -5.38 10.20 -14.36
N ASP A 243 -5.94 9.00 -14.25
CA ASP A 243 -7.35 8.71 -14.51
C ASP A 243 -7.88 7.72 -13.47
N VAL A 244 -8.53 8.25 -12.45
CA VAL A 244 -9.05 7.47 -11.32
C VAL A 244 -10.06 6.42 -11.76
N ALA A 245 -10.84 6.68 -12.83
CA ALA A 245 -11.82 5.74 -13.36
C ALA A 245 -11.15 4.50 -14.00
N ALA A 246 -9.91 4.64 -14.47
CA ALA A 246 -9.08 3.56 -15.00
C ALA A 246 -8.23 2.85 -13.91
N SER A 247 -8.55 3.00 -12.64
CA SER A 247 -7.99 2.22 -11.55
C SER A 247 -8.50 0.77 -11.58
N PHE A 248 -7.89 -0.10 -10.77
CA PHE A 248 -8.23 -1.51 -10.72
C PHE A 248 -9.74 -1.77 -10.54
N ASP A 249 -10.33 -2.63 -11.39
CA ASP A 249 -11.73 -3.05 -11.23
C ASP A 249 -11.87 -4.18 -10.21
N TRP A 250 -12.04 -3.81 -8.95
CA TRP A 250 -12.23 -4.75 -7.85
C TRP A 250 -13.47 -5.62 -8.03
N SER A 251 -14.57 -5.07 -8.55
CA SER A 251 -15.82 -5.81 -8.77
C SER A 251 -15.66 -6.91 -9.82
N GLY A 252 -15.07 -6.58 -10.96
CA GLY A 252 -14.77 -7.55 -12.01
C GLY A 252 -13.80 -8.64 -11.56
N PHE A 253 -12.80 -8.27 -10.75
CA PHE A 253 -11.87 -9.22 -10.13
C PHE A 253 -12.61 -10.18 -9.18
N CYS A 254 -13.37 -9.66 -8.21
CA CYS A 254 -14.13 -10.48 -7.26
C CYS A 254 -15.16 -11.39 -7.95
N ALA A 255 -15.81 -10.93 -8.99
CA ALA A 255 -16.76 -11.74 -9.77
C ALA A 255 -16.09 -12.95 -10.46
N GLY A 256 -14.83 -12.84 -10.84
CA GLY A 256 -14.06 -13.92 -11.45
C GLY A 256 -13.53 -14.97 -10.46
N LEU A 257 -13.33 -14.61 -9.18
CA LEU A 257 -12.71 -15.50 -8.18
C LEU A 257 -13.47 -16.81 -7.94
N PRO A 258 -14.82 -16.87 -7.83
CA PRO A 258 -15.53 -18.13 -7.59
C PRO A 258 -15.27 -19.19 -8.65
N ALA A 259 -15.16 -18.79 -9.92
CA ALA A 259 -14.85 -19.72 -10.99
C ALA A 259 -13.42 -20.29 -10.87
N LEU A 260 -12.43 -19.44 -10.53
CA LEU A 260 -11.05 -19.87 -10.31
C LEU A 260 -10.93 -20.80 -9.10
N LEU A 261 -11.59 -20.48 -7.99
CA LEU A 261 -11.56 -21.30 -6.79
C LEU A 261 -12.20 -22.67 -7.02
N ARG A 262 -13.30 -22.75 -7.78
CA ARG A 262 -13.87 -24.05 -8.18
C ARG A 262 -12.95 -24.85 -9.10
N ALA A 263 -12.23 -24.20 -10.01
CA ALA A 263 -11.39 -24.89 -10.98
C ALA A 263 -10.04 -25.37 -10.40
N HIS A 264 -9.46 -24.60 -9.47
CA HIS A 264 -8.08 -24.78 -9.03
C HIS A 264 -7.90 -24.72 -7.51
N GLY A 265 -8.95 -24.40 -6.74
CA GLY A 265 -8.85 -24.08 -5.33
C GLY A 265 -9.18 -25.23 -4.37
N ASP A 266 -9.39 -26.48 -4.87
CA ASP A 266 -9.71 -27.61 -3.99
C ASP A 266 -8.67 -27.78 -2.86
N GLY A 267 -9.13 -27.69 -1.61
CA GLY A 267 -8.29 -27.70 -0.41
C GLY A 267 -7.37 -26.49 -0.25
N LEU A 268 -7.57 -25.39 -1.02
CA LEU A 268 -6.84 -24.14 -0.94
C LEU A 268 -7.76 -22.99 -0.48
N ARG A 269 -7.21 -22.08 0.31
CA ARG A 269 -7.81 -20.78 0.62
C ARG A 269 -7.02 -19.70 -0.12
N LEU A 270 -7.66 -18.58 -0.42
CA LEU A 270 -7.00 -17.43 -1.05
C LEU A 270 -6.87 -16.27 -0.05
N ARG A 271 -5.70 -15.65 0.00
CA ARG A 271 -5.43 -14.45 0.80
C ARG A 271 -4.93 -13.34 -0.11
N LEU A 272 -5.38 -12.10 0.17
CA LEU A 272 -5.02 -10.89 -0.57
C LEU A 272 -4.47 -9.85 0.41
N GLU A 273 -3.48 -9.06 -0.03
CA GLU A 273 -2.81 -8.03 0.77
C GLU A 273 -2.84 -6.64 0.07
N PRO A 274 -4.00 -6.10 -0.32
CA PRO A 274 -4.04 -4.77 -0.89
C PRO A 274 -3.63 -3.72 0.15
N GLY A 275 -2.78 -2.77 -0.28
CA GLY A 275 -2.45 -1.57 0.50
C GLY A 275 -2.96 -0.32 -0.20
N ARG A 276 -2.31 0.06 -1.31
CA ARG A 276 -2.61 1.27 -2.09
C ARG A 276 -4.08 1.41 -2.46
N TYR A 277 -4.66 0.38 -3.03
CA TYR A 277 -6.05 0.40 -3.49
C TYR A 277 -7.06 0.62 -2.34
N VAL A 278 -6.71 0.20 -1.12
CA VAL A 278 -7.55 0.37 0.07
C VAL A 278 -7.55 1.81 0.55
N SER A 279 -6.38 2.44 0.67
CA SER A 279 -6.26 3.71 1.41
C SER A 279 -5.94 4.93 0.55
N ALA A 280 -5.52 4.79 -0.73
CA ALA A 280 -5.10 5.95 -1.52
C ALA A 280 -6.17 7.04 -1.62
N SER A 281 -7.43 6.65 -1.89
CA SER A 281 -8.52 7.59 -2.16
C SER A 281 -9.04 8.35 -0.93
N CYS A 282 -8.72 7.91 0.29
CA CYS A 282 -9.17 8.61 1.50
C CYS A 282 -8.29 9.82 1.87
N GLY A 283 -7.13 9.98 1.24
CA GLY A 283 -6.17 11.01 1.66
C GLY A 283 -5.98 12.12 0.65
N TRP A 284 -5.81 13.32 1.19
CA TRP A 284 -5.46 14.54 0.49
C TRP A 284 -4.19 15.15 1.09
N TYR A 285 -3.32 15.69 0.23
CA TYR A 285 -2.23 16.56 0.67
C TYR A 285 -2.56 18.00 0.29
N LEU A 286 -2.59 18.88 1.30
CA LEU A 286 -2.88 20.31 1.15
C LEU A 286 -1.58 21.12 1.22
N MET A 287 -1.39 22.02 0.27
CA MET A 287 -0.21 22.84 0.14
C MET A 287 -0.61 24.28 -0.23
N GLU A 288 -0.46 25.25 0.68
CA GLU A 288 -0.75 26.64 0.39
C GLU A 288 0.32 27.27 -0.51
N VAL A 289 -0.11 28.01 -1.49
CA VAL A 289 0.78 28.78 -2.39
C VAL A 289 1.38 29.96 -1.64
N LEU A 290 2.69 29.95 -1.46
CA LEU A 290 3.46 31.00 -0.80
C LEU A 290 3.77 32.17 -1.75
N ASP A 291 4.15 31.82 -2.99
CA ASP A 291 4.58 32.79 -3.98
C ASP A 291 4.34 32.27 -5.40
N ILE A 292 4.22 33.19 -6.34
CA ILE A 292 4.14 32.92 -7.79
C ILE A 292 5.20 33.76 -8.49
N LYS A 293 6.14 33.10 -9.14
CA LYS A 293 7.19 33.78 -9.90
C LYS A 293 7.18 33.38 -11.36
N ARG A 294 7.61 34.31 -12.20
CA ARG A 294 7.92 34.10 -13.63
C ARG A 294 9.42 33.98 -13.80
N SER A 295 9.88 32.95 -14.51
CA SER A 295 11.29 32.76 -14.84
C SER A 295 11.39 32.26 -16.28
N HIS A 296 12.14 32.97 -17.13
CA HIS A 296 12.36 32.65 -18.55
C HIS A 296 11.09 32.37 -19.37
N GLY A 297 9.98 33.02 -19.00
CA GLY A 297 8.68 32.84 -19.67
C GLY A 297 7.71 31.92 -18.96
N ASP A 298 8.20 30.99 -18.13
CA ASP A 298 7.39 30.02 -17.40
C ASP A 298 6.99 30.52 -16.02
N TYR A 299 5.81 30.12 -15.57
CA TYR A 299 5.31 30.41 -14.22
C TYR A 299 5.52 29.23 -13.27
N PHE A 300 5.91 29.57 -12.04
CA PHE A 300 6.12 28.64 -10.94
C PHE A 300 5.29 29.08 -9.74
N ALA A 301 4.45 28.18 -9.20
CA ALA A 301 3.78 28.36 -7.92
C ALA A 301 4.56 27.59 -6.85
N ILE A 302 5.11 28.33 -5.89
CA ILE A 302 5.91 27.77 -4.79
C ILE A 302 4.97 27.54 -3.61
N GLY A 303 4.82 26.29 -3.19
CA GLY A 303 3.93 25.93 -2.10
C GLY A 303 4.63 25.66 -0.78
N ARG A 304 3.90 25.74 0.33
CA ARG A 304 4.34 25.38 1.67
C ARG A 304 4.44 23.86 1.79
N GLY A 305 5.63 23.31 1.70
CA GLY A 305 5.90 21.87 1.66
C GLY A 305 6.62 21.48 0.36
N GLY A 306 6.27 20.33 -0.20
CA GLY A 306 6.89 19.81 -1.42
C GLY A 306 7.11 18.29 -1.39
N THR A 307 8.06 17.81 -2.20
CA THR A 307 8.32 16.37 -2.36
C THR A 307 8.91 15.69 -1.12
N HIS A 308 9.42 16.43 -0.15
CA HIS A 308 9.84 15.91 1.16
C HIS A 308 8.64 15.56 2.06
N HIS A 309 7.47 16.07 1.77
CA HIS A 309 6.20 15.69 2.40
C HIS A 309 5.39 14.76 1.49
N PHE A 310 5.42 14.94 0.17
CA PHE A 310 4.62 14.21 -0.80
C PHE A 310 5.48 13.76 -1.97
N ARG A 311 6.20 12.65 -1.78
CA ARG A 311 7.16 12.11 -2.76
C ARG A 311 6.48 11.41 -3.95
N THR A 312 5.23 11.01 -3.85
CA THR A 312 4.54 10.16 -4.84
C THR A 312 4.69 10.64 -6.29
N PRO A 313 4.50 11.94 -6.63
CA PRO A 313 4.69 12.41 -8.00
C PRO A 313 6.10 12.18 -8.52
N ALA A 314 7.11 12.55 -7.74
CA ALA A 314 8.52 12.41 -8.12
C ALA A 314 8.97 10.94 -8.20
N ALA A 315 8.47 10.08 -7.29
CA ALA A 315 8.83 8.66 -7.24
C ALA A 315 8.22 7.86 -8.40
N GLN A 316 7.07 8.28 -8.90
CA GLN A 316 6.36 7.63 -10.00
C GLN A 316 6.49 8.37 -11.34
N ALA A 317 7.27 9.46 -11.38
CA ALA A 317 7.54 10.27 -12.54
C ALA A 317 6.26 10.71 -13.29
N HIS A 318 5.24 11.21 -12.56
CA HIS A 318 4.01 11.74 -13.12
C HIS A 318 3.68 13.13 -12.58
N ASP A 319 2.88 13.87 -13.32
CA ASP A 319 2.26 15.10 -12.87
C ASP A 319 1.01 14.75 -12.06
N HIS A 320 1.02 15.10 -10.77
CA HIS A 320 -0.07 14.71 -9.88
C HIS A 320 -1.31 15.58 -10.13
N PRO A 321 -2.52 14.99 -10.18
CA PRO A 321 -3.75 15.78 -10.28
C PRO A 321 -3.93 16.64 -9.02
N PHE A 322 -4.57 17.80 -9.16
CA PHE A 322 -4.82 18.72 -8.05
C PHE A 322 -6.09 19.53 -8.26
N LEU A 323 -6.60 20.07 -7.17
CA LEU A 323 -7.65 21.09 -7.14
C LEU A 323 -7.05 22.38 -6.59
N VAL A 324 -7.56 23.53 -7.07
CA VAL A 324 -7.25 24.84 -6.50
C VAL A 324 -8.41 25.26 -5.60
N LEU A 325 -8.17 25.28 -4.29
CA LEU A 325 -9.08 25.83 -3.31
C LEU A 325 -8.76 27.32 -3.14
N ARG A 326 -9.59 28.16 -3.73
CA ARG A 326 -9.34 29.61 -3.79
C ARG A 326 -9.41 30.25 -2.40
N GLY A 327 -8.45 31.14 -2.13
CA GLY A 327 -8.50 32.11 -1.04
C GLY A 327 -9.29 33.38 -1.40
N THR A 328 -9.07 34.42 -0.62
CA THR A 328 -9.74 35.72 -0.82
C THR A 328 -9.00 36.68 -1.71
N GLN A 329 -7.72 36.38 -2.03
CA GLN A 329 -6.89 37.27 -2.84
C GLN A 329 -7.30 37.27 -4.30
N PRO A 330 -7.22 38.42 -5.00
CA PRO A 330 -7.38 38.46 -6.46
C PRO A 330 -6.36 37.54 -7.14
N PRO A 331 -6.74 36.85 -8.23
CA PRO A 331 -5.81 35.96 -8.90
C PRO A 331 -4.68 36.75 -9.61
N VAL A 332 -3.45 36.29 -9.39
CA VAL A 332 -2.23 36.73 -10.07
C VAL A 332 -2.10 36.09 -11.44
N LEU A 333 -2.46 34.81 -11.56
CA LEU A 333 -2.52 34.09 -12.83
C LEU A 333 -3.98 33.83 -13.22
N ARG A 334 -4.25 33.93 -14.52
CA ARG A 334 -5.55 33.58 -15.14
C ARG A 334 -5.29 32.83 -16.44
N ASP A 335 -6.05 31.73 -16.64
CA ASP A 335 -6.11 30.94 -17.89
C ASP A 335 -4.70 30.64 -18.46
N THR A 336 -3.79 30.18 -17.59
CA THR A 336 -2.40 29.97 -17.98
C THR A 336 -1.85 28.67 -17.45
N ARG A 337 -0.63 28.31 -17.84
CA ARG A 337 0.07 27.13 -17.33
C ARG A 337 1.04 27.51 -16.22
N VAL A 338 1.12 26.66 -15.20
CA VAL A 338 2.01 26.86 -14.06
C VAL A 338 2.64 25.53 -13.65
N THR A 339 3.90 25.54 -13.25
CA THR A 339 4.58 24.40 -12.63
C THR A 339 4.44 24.53 -11.11
N LEU A 340 3.93 23.49 -10.48
CA LEU A 340 3.73 23.42 -9.02
C LEU A 340 4.98 22.83 -8.37
N VAL A 341 5.63 23.62 -7.52
CA VAL A 341 6.87 23.26 -6.85
C VAL A 341 6.75 23.45 -5.33
N GLY A 342 7.56 22.71 -4.58
CA GLY A 342 7.69 22.93 -3.15
C GLY A 342 8.75 23.97 -2.79
N GLN A 343 9.17 23.99 -1.53
CA GLN A 343 10.14 24.94 -0.97
C GLN A 343 11.57 24.39 -0.86
N LEU A 344 11.84 23.18 -1.40
CA LEU A 344 13.18 22.62 -1.37
C LEU A 344 14.11 23.30 -2.38
N CYS A 345 15.37 23.47 -2.02
CA CYS A 345 16.40 24.05 -2.88
C CYS A 345 16.94 23.03 -3.91
N THR A 346 16.06 22.27 -4.57
CA THR A 346 16.39 21.27 -5.59
C THR A 346 15.45 21.35 -6.78
N PRO A 347 15.94 21.23 -8.04
CA PRO A 347 15.08 21.23 -9.22
C PRO A 347 14.17 20.00 -9.34
N LYS A 348 14.34 19.01 -8.44
CA LYS A 348 13.49 17.80 -8.39
C LYS A 348 12.22 17.99 -7.55
N ASP A 349 12.09 19.13 -6.86
CA ASP A 349 10.93 19.41 -5.99
C ASP A 349 9.73 19.90 -6.82
N VAL A 350 9.24 19.03 -7.70
CA VAL A 350 8.12 19.31 -8.61
C VAL A 350 7.01 18.30 -8.37
N LEU A 351 5.78 18.80 -8.18
CA LEU A 351 4.57 18.02 -7.99
C LEU A 351 3.77 17.88 -9.30
N ALA A 352 3.75 18.92 -10.13
CA ALA A 352 3.13 18.88 -11.43
C ALA A 352 3.74 19.96 -12.35
N ARG A 353 4.01 19.63 -13.61
CA ARG A 353 4.68 20.52 -14.57
C ARG A 353 3.69 21.14 -15.54
N ALA A 354 3.80 22.45 -15.75
CA ALA A 354 3.08 23.17 -16.79
C ALA A 354 1.58 22.86 -16.86
N GLN A 355 0.93 22.76 -15.71
CA GLN A 355 -0.49 22.41 -15.61
C GLN A 355 -1.37 23.64 -15.84
N PRO A 356 -2.52 23.51 -16.53
CA PRO A 356 -3.44 24.61 -16.73
C PRO A 356 -4.13 24.97 -15.41
N VAL A 357 -4.25 26.27 -15.15
CA VAL A 357 -5.03 26.83 -14.05
C VAL A 357 -5.93 27.95 -14.55
N ALA A 358 -7.20 27.93 -14.18
CA ALA A 358 -8.13 29.01 -14.50
C ALA A 358 -7.79 30.27 -13.70
N ALA A 359 -7.42 30.14 -12.44
CA ALA A 359 -7.02 31.24 -11.57
C ALA A 359 -6.13 30.75 -10.44
N LEU A 360 -5.07 31.49 -10.08
CA LEU A 360 -4.19 31.18 -8.95
C LEU A 360 -3.60 32.45 -8.35
N ALA A 361 -3.48 32.47 -7.01
CA ALA A 361 -2.84 33.54 -6.23
C ALA A 361 -2.08 32.97 -5.02
N PRO A 362 -1.10 33.69 -4.45
CA PRO A 362 -0.60 33.40 -3.11
C PRO A 362 -1.76 33.34 -2.10
N GLY A 363 -1.70 32.40 -1.15
CA GLY A 363 -2.78 32.14 -0.20
C GLY A 363 -3.87 31.18 -0.72
N ASP A 364 -3.87 30.80 -2.01
CA ASP A 364 -4.68 29.67 -2.47
C ASP A 364 -4.09 28.36 -1.98
N CYS A 365 -4.92 27.34 -1.81
CA CYS A 365 -4.47 26.03 -1.38
C CYS A 365 -4.59 25.02 -2.53
N LEU A 366 -3.49 24.36 -2.83
CA LEU A 366 -3.45 23.22 -3.77
C LEU A 366 -3.79 21.95 -3.01
N ALA A 367 -4.81 21.21 -3.45
CA ALA A 367 -5.25 19.97 -2.83
C ALA A 367 -4.95 18.80 -3.79
N PHE A 368 -4.03 17.93 -3.39
CA PHE A 368 -3.59 16.75 -4.15
C PHE A 368 -4.31 15.51 -3.63
N PRO A 369 -5.18 14.87 -4.43
CA PRO A 369 -5.91 13.66 -4.05
C PRO A 369 -5.00 12.42 -4.04
N LEU A 370 -5.56 11.26 -3.67
CA LEU A 370 -4.87 9.97 -3.67
C LEU A 370 -3.61 9.93 -2.79
N ALA A 371 -3.56 10.79 -1.79
CA ALA A 371 -2.45 10.90 -0.86
C ALA A 371 -2.60 10.02 0.39
N GLY A 372 -3.60 9.11 0.41
CA GLY A 372 -3.85 8.21 1.53
C GLY A 372 -2.91 7.00 1.61
N ALA A 373 -2.11 6.74 0.57
CA ALA A 373 -1.19 5.60 0.53
C ALA A 373 0.15 5.98 -0.11
N TYR A 374 1.26 5.48 0.46
CA TYR A 374 2.62 5.71 -0.05
C TYR A 374 2.89 7.19 -0.35
N ALA A 375 2.56 8.06 0.60
CA ALA A 375 2.68 9.51 0.50
C ALA A 375 3.64 10.03 1.57
N TRP A 376 3.15 10.42 2.75
CA TRP A 376 4.00 10.88 3.85
C TRP A 376 5.02 9.82 4.29
N ASN A 377 4.59 8.59 4.48
CA ASN A 377 5.42 7.49 5.02
C ASN A 377 6.60 7.07 4.13
N ILE A 378 6.58 7.38 2.83
CA ILE A 378 7.71 7.12 1.91
C ILE A 378 8.54 8.36 1.60
N SER A 379 8.18 9.51 2.15
CA SER A 379 8.82 10.80 1.87
C SER A 379 10.06 11.01 2.73
N HIS A 380 10.99 11.89 2.29
CA HIS A 380 12.22 12.18 3.04
C HIS A 380 11.97 13.28 4.08
N GLN A 381 11.18 12.94 5.06
CA GLN A 381 10.52 13.80 6.02
C GLN A 381 11.43 14.81 6.75
N GLN A 382 12.70 14.47 6.96
CA GLN A 382 13.67 15.32 7.68
C GLN A 382 14.57 16.14 6.75
N PHE A 383 14.38 16.05 5.43
CA PHE A 383 15.24 16.76 4.50
C PHE A 383 15.09 18.28 4.66
N LEU A 384 16.22 18.97 4.81
CA LEU A 384 16.34 20.40 5.11
C LEU A 384 15.62 20.87 6.38
N MET A 385 15.22 19.97 7.27
CA MET A 385 14.58 20.26 8.56
C MET A 385 13.32 21.14 8.47
N HIS A 386 12.59 21.07 7.36
CA HIS A 386 11.28 21.72 7.26
C HIS A 386 10.29 21.09 8.26
N PRO A 387 9.45 21.89 8.92
CA PRO A 387 8.41 21.35 9.81
C PRO A 387 7.47 20.39 9.08
N PRO A 388 7.04 19.30 9.73
CA PRO A 388 6.13 18.32 9.12
C PRO A 388 4.76 18.96 8.82
N PRO A 389 3.99 18.36 7.90
CA PRO A 389 2.61 18.74 7.66
C PRO A 389 1.74 18.39 8.87
N GLN A 390 0.63 19.09 9.05
CA GLN A 390 -0.38 18.70 10.03
C GLN A 390 -1.10 17.44 9.55
N MET A 391 -1.43 16.52 10.48
CA MET A 391 -2.19 15.30 10.18
C MET A 391 -3.62 15.46 10.72
N LEU A 392 -4.61 15.44 9.84
CA LEU A 392 -6.01 15.58 10.20
C LEU A 392 -6.79 14.33 9.76
N PHE A 393 -7.59 13.83 10.69
CA PHE A 393 -8.46 12.69 10.47
C PHE A 393 -9.89 13.15 10.62
N VAL A 394 -10.62 13.16 9.51
CA VAL A 394 -12.02 13.61 9.46
C VAL A 394 -12.91 12.37 9.41
N ASP A 395 -13.81 12.27 10.37
CA ASP A 395 -14.83 11.22 10.43
C ASP A 395 -16.21 11.90 10.46
N ALA A 396 -16.57 12.54 9.35
CA ALA A 396 -17.92 13.06 9.19
C ALA A 396 -18.85 11.86 9.05
N ALA A 397 -19.57 11.53 10.11
CA ALA A 397 -20.71 10.65 10.02
C ALA A 397 -21.71 11.30 9.06
N GLY A 398 -21.99 10.62 7.93
CA GLY A 398 -23.05 11.01 7.03
C GLY A 398 -24.42 10.82 7.67
#